data_e8445364267630dc32a706498ef4f020
#
_entry.id   e8445364267630dc32a706498ef4f020
#
_cell.length_a   1.000
_cell.length_b   1.000
_cell.length_c   1.000
_cell.angle_alpha   90.00
_cell.angle_beta   90.00
_cell.angle_gamma   90.00
#
_symmetry.space_group_name_H-M   'P 1'
#
loop_
_entity.id
_entity.type
_entity.pdbx_description
1 polymer ?
#
loop_
_entity_poly.entity_id
_entity_poly.type
_entity_poly.pdbx_seq_one_letter_code
_entity_poly.pdbx_strand_id
1 'polypeptide(L)'
;MPELILHHYPESLFSEKARAMLNARRLPWRSVIIPMIMPRPDTIPLTGGYRRTPVLQVGADVYCDTALIAAYLDDKGAGPTLFPAATRVAANTLARWVDTELFWAAVTLRFQPSNMGSFFANPEAAAAFAADRANFSQGASVRRVPIQEALPRYQVFLAEFEAQLSDGRRYLFGADWTIADFSAYHVV
;
A
#
# COMPACT_ATOMS: atom_id res chain seq x y z
N MET A 1 5.56 -13.92 21.27
CA MET A 1 5.25 -13.83 19.83
C MET A 1 6.57 -13.69 19.09
N PRO A 2 6.79 -14.38 17.96
CA PRO A 2 8.00 -14.17 17.17
C PRO A 2 8.11 -12.70 16.76
N GLU A 3 9.33 -12.24 16.49
CA GLU A 3 9.60 -10.88 16.06
C GLU A 3 9.00 -10.63 14.67
N LEU A 4 8.37 -9.47 14.48
CA LEU A 4 7.85 -9.01 13.20
C LEU A 4 8.92 -8.18 12.50
N ILE A 5 9.28 -8.54 11.28
CA ILE A 5 10.27 -7.83 10.47
C ILE A 5 9.60 -7.39 9.17
N LEU A 6 9.51 -6.08 8.95
CA LEU A 6 8.96 -5.53 7.73
C LEU A 6 10.09 -5.15 6.77
N HIS A 7 10.18 -5.86 5.64
CA HIS A 7 11.07 -5.53 4.54
C HIS A 7 10.36 -4.52 3.62
N HIS A 8 10.86 -3.30 3.58
CA HIS A 8 10.19 -2.19 2.91
C HIS A 8 11.17 -1.09 2.48
N TYR A 9 10.66 -0.09 1.77
CA TYR A 9 11.34 1.19 1.57
C TYR A 9 10.37 2.35 1.82
N PRO A 10 10.87 3.53 2.27
CA PRO A 10 10.04 4.63 2.75
C PRO A 10 9.00 5.14 1.76
N GLU A 11 9.36 5.27 0.49
CA GLU A 11 8.53 5.87 -0.58
C GLU A 11 7.43 4.92 -1.10
N SER A 12 7.41 3.68 -0.64
CA SER A 12 6.40 2.71 -1.06
C SER A 12 5.06 2.97 -0.39
N LEU A 13 4.04 3.29 -1.18
CA LEU A 13 2.67 3.51 -0.72
C LEU A 13 2.12 2.28 0.03
N PHE A 14 2.27 1.08 -0.53
CA PHE A 14 1.85 -0.14 0.16
C PHE A 14 2.66 -0.45 1.43
N SER A 15 3.92 -0.01 1.50
CA SER A 15 4.68 -0.11 2.75
C SER A 15 4.14 0.84 3.81
N GLU A 16 3.70 2.03 3.43
CA GLU A 16 3.03 2.96 4.34
C GLU A 16 1.76 2.36 4.92
N LYS A 17 0.94 1.75 4.08
CA LYS A 17 -0.24 0.99 4.53
C LYS A 17 0.13 -0.07 5.57
N ALA A 18 1.18 -0.86 5.34
CA ALA A 18 1.61 -1.90 6.28
C ALA A 18 2.13 -1.30 7.59
N ARG A 19 2.93 -0.22 7.55
CA ARG A 19 3.40 0.50 8.74
C ARG A 19 2.24 1.04 9.57
N ALA A 20 1.27 1.66 8.91
CA ALA A 20 0.08 2.20 9.57
C ALA A 20 -0.75 1.09 10.26
N MET A 21 -0.93 -0.06 9.60
CA MET A 21 -1.62 -1.21 10.20
C MET A 21 -0.85 -1.79 11.40
N LEU A 22 0.47 -1.95 11.31
CA LEU A 22 1.31 -2.42 12.41
C LEU A 22 1.16 -1.51 13.64
N ASN A 23 1.21 -0.20 13.43
CA ASN A 23 1.06 0.79 14.50
C ASN A 23 -0.36 0.79 15.09
N ALA A 24 -1.39 0.77 14.26
CA ALA A 24 -2.78 0.71 14.69
C ALA A 24 -3.08 -0.55 15.51
N ARG A 25 -2.52 -1.69 15.11
CA ARG A 25 -2.64 -2.96 15.83
C ARG A 25 -1.70 -3.09 17.03
N ARG A 26 -0.90 -2.04 17.34
CA ARG A 26 0.04 -1.97 18.47
C ARG A 26 1.04 -3.12 18.51
N LEU A 27 1.48 -3.56 17.34
CA LEU A 27 2.44 -4.64 17.19
C LEU A 27 3.85 -4.05 17.08
N PRO A 28 4.78 -4.41 17.97
CA PRO A 28 6.19 -4.03 17.81
C PRO A 28 6.78 -4.74 16.60
N TRP A 29 7.58 -4.02 15.81
CA TRP A 29 8.17 -4.55 14.60
C TRP A 29 9.56 -3.94 14.35
N ARG A 30 10.38 -4.64 13.56
CA ARG A 30 11.66 -4.13 13.06
C ARG A 30 11.55 -3.74 11.58
N SER A 31 12.23 -2.65 11.26
CA SER A 31 12.36 -2.15 9.89
C SER A 31 13.61 -2.72 9.25
N VAL A 32 13.46 -3.33 8.08
CA VAL A 32 14.55 -3.69 7.18
C VAL A 32 14.35 -2.94 5.88
N ILE A 33 15.20 -1.96 5.62
CA ILE A 33 15.15 -1.17 4.39
C ILE A 33 15.75 -1.97 3.25
N ILE A 34 14.97 -2.13 2.18
CA ILE A 34 15.38 -2.81 0.95
C ILE A 34 15.48 -1.82 -0.22
N PRO A 35 16.27 -2.12 -1.24
CA PRO A 35 16.36 -1.27 -2.43
C PRO A 35 14.99 -1.04 -3.09
N MET A 36 14.74 0.18 -3.58
CA MET A 36 13.49 0.53 -4.30
C MET A 36 13.35 -0.24 -5.61
N ILE A 37 14.46 -0.52 -6.28
CA ILE A 37 14.55 -1.27 -7.54
C ILE A 37 15.41 -2.54 -7.38
N MET A 38 15.37 -3.40 -8.37
CA MET A 38 16.26 -4.57 -8.42
C MET A 38 17.74 -4.16 -8.64
N PRO A 39 18.71 -4.95 -8.16
CA PRO A 39 18.56 -6.25 -7.48
C PRO A 39 18.23 -6.11 -5.97
N ARG A 40 17.59 -7.16 -5.43
CA ARG A 40 17.28 -7.30 -3.99
C ARG A 40 17.78 -8.65 -3.50
N PRO A 41 19.09 -8.81 -3.33
CA PRO A 41 19.73 -10.11 -3.11
C PRO A 41 19.23 -10.82 -1.85
N ASP A 42 18.89 -10.07 -0.79
CA ASP A 42 18.45 -10.65 0.48
C ASP A 42 16.94 -11.00 0.48
N THR A 43 16.13 -10.21 -0.23
CA THR A 43 14.67 -10.37 -0.20
C THR A 43 14.17 -11.39 -1.22
N ILE A 44 14.77 -11.45 -2.40
CA ILE A 44 14.32 -12.35 -3.47
C ILE A 44 14.43 -13.83 -3.09
N PRO A 45 15.54 -14.32 -2.51
CA PRO A 45 15.61 -15.70 -2.01
C PRO A 45 14.60 -15.98 -0.89
N LEU A 46 14.40 -15.03 0.02
CA LEU A 46 13.47 -15.15 1.14
C LEU A 46 12.02 -15.35 0.67
N THR A 47 11.65 -14.77 -0.47
CA THR A 47 10.28 -14.74 -0.97
C THR A 47 10.02 -15.71 -2.13
N GLY A 48 11.00 -16.54 -2.49
CA GLY A 48 10.89 -17.43 -3.65
C GLY A 48 10.74 -16.68 -4.99
N GLY A 49 11.29 -15.48 -5.10
CA GLY A 49 11.23 -14.68 -6.32
C GLY A 49 10.14 -13.59 -6.35
N TYR A 50 9.30 -13.50 -5.32
CA TYR A 50 8.30 -12.43 -5.25
C TYR A 50 8.96 -11.08 -5.03
N ARG A 51 8.73 -10.13 -5.94
CA ARG A 51 9.45 -8.85 -5.96
C ARG A 51 8.66 -7.64 -5.48
N ARG A 52 7.37 -7.78 -5.18
CA ARG A 52 6.56 -6.67 -4.65
C ARG A 52 6.93 -6.37 -3.20
N THR A 53 6.62 -5.17 -2.76
CA THR A 53 6.93 -4.63 -1.43
C THR A 53 5.65 -4.03 -0.85
N PRO A 54 5.37 -4.16 0.44
CA PRO A 54 6.22 -4.75 1.49
C PRO A 54 6.16 -6.27 1.59
N VAL A 55 7.08 -6.83 2.40
CA VAL A 55 7.08 -8.23 2.82
C VAL A 55 7.18 -8.28 4.34
N LEU A 56 6.31 -9.02 5.00
CA LEU A 56 6.37 -9.25 6.44
C LEU A 56 6.97 -10.62 6.72
N GLN A 57 8.05 -10.65 7.49
CA GLN A 57 8.67 -11.88 7.98
C GLN A 57 8.34 -12.09 9.44
N VAL A 58 8.01 -13.32 9.83
CA VAL A 58 7.68 -13.73 11.20
C VAL A 58 8.37 -15.05 11.49
N GLY A 59 9.57 -14.98 12.05
CA GLY A 59 10.42 -16.17 12.16
C GLY A 59 10.79 -16.73 10.79
N ALA A 60 10.38 -17.96 10.48
CA ALA A 60 10.58 -18.60 9.18
C ALA A 60 9.44 -18.31 8.16
N ASP A 61 8.32 -17.79 8.62
CA ASP A 61 7.17 -17.51 7.75
C ASP A 61 7.32 -16.16 7.05
N VAL A 62 6.91 -16.09 5.80
CA VAL A 62 7.00 -14.88 4.95
C VAL A 62 5.65 -14.59 4.32
N TYR A 63 5.11 -13.40 4.63
CA TYR A 63 3.82 -12.92 4.13
C TYR A 63 4.04 -11.88 3.04
N CYS A 64 3.64 -12.25 1.84
CA CYS A 64 3.65 -11.37 0.67
C CYS A 64 2.23 -10.92 0.36
N ASP A 65 2.06 -9.67 -0.06
CA ASP A 65 0.79 -8.97 -0.25
C ASP A 65 0.19 -8.37 1.03
N THR A 66 -0.22 -7.09 0.93
CA THR A 66 -0.73 -6.33 2.08
C THR A 66 -2.08 -6.83 2.59
N ALA A 67 -2.88 -7.52 1.76
CA ALA A 67 -4.13 -8.12 2.23
C ALA A 67 -3.85 -9.32 3.15
N LEU A 68 -2.85 -10.14 2.80
CA LEU A 68 -2.42 -11.26 3.66
C LEU A 68 -1.75 -10.75 4.93
N ILE A 69 -0.90 -9.71 4.81
CA ILE A 69 -0.30 -9.03 5.97
C ILE A 69 -1.40 -8.51 6.89
N ALA A 70 -2.41 -7.81 6.36
CA ALA A 70 -3.52 -7.28 7.16
C ALA A 70 -4.26 -8.37 7.94
N ALA A 71 -4.55 -9.50 7.30
CA ALA A 71 -5.21 -10.63 7.96
C ALA A 71 -4.36 -11.20 9.11
N TYR A 72 -3.05 -11.35 8.91
CA TYR A 72 -2.12 -11.77 9.96
C TYR A 72 -2.08 -10.77 11.13
N LEU A 73 -1.94 -9.47 10.83
CA LEU A 73 -1.88 -8.43 11.86
C LEU A 73 -3.20 -8.32 12.64
N ASP A 74 -4.33 -8.56 11.98
CA ASP A 74 -5.64 -8.54 12.64
C ASP A 74 -5.79 -9.67 13.65
N ASP A 75 -5.30 -10.85 13.33
CA ASP A 75 -5.33 -12.01 14.24
C ASP A 75 -4.39 -11.82 15.47
N LYS A 76 -3.27 -11.12 15.31
CA LYS A 76 -2.23 -11.02 16.34
C LYS A 76 -2.24 -9.71 17.14
N GLY A 77 -2.83 -8.65 16.60
CA GLY A 77 -2.78 -7.33 17.18
C GLY A 77 -3.87 -7.03 18.22
N ALA A 78 -3.71 -5.91 18.90
CA ALA A 78 -4.68 -5.36 19.85
C ALA A 78 -5.50 -4.23 19.24
N GLY A 79 -6.61 -3.84 19.88
CA GLY A 79 -7.50 -2.78 19.42
C GLY A 79 -8.59 -3.25 18.44
N PRO A 80 -9.32 -2.32 17.80
CA PRO A 80 -10.38 -2.65 16.86
C PRO A 80 -9.89 -3.52 15.70
N THR A 81 -10.70 -4.48 15.29
CA THR A 81 -10.39 -5.34 14.13
C THR A 81 -10.37 -4.53 12.83
N LEU A 82 -9.50 -4.89 11.90
CA LEU A 82 -9.49 -4.36 10.53
C LEU A 82 -10.70 -4.83 9.70
N PHE A 83 -11.37 -5.90 10.18
CA PHE A 83 -12.45 -6.59 9.45
C PHE A 83 -13.71 -6.77 10.29
N PRO A 84 -14.36 -5.69 10.80
CA PRO A 84 -15.57 -5.80 11.59
C PRO A 84 -16.67 -6.56 10.83
N ALA A 85 -17.36 -7.50 11.49
CA ALA A 85 -18.34 -8.37 10.84
C ALA A 85 -19.43 -7.59 10.09
N ALA A 86 -19.94 -6.51 10.68
CA ALA A 86 -21.02 -5.70 10.11
C ALA A 86 -20.63 -4.98 8.80
N THR A 87 -19.36 -4.63 8.61
CA THR A 87 -18.89 -3.84 7.47
C THR A 87 -17.89 -4.61 6.60
N ARG A 88 -17.58 -5.85 6.95
CA ARG A 88 -16.51 -6.65 6.33
C ARG A 88 -16.55 -6.65 4.80
N VAL A 89 -17.69 -6.92 4.21
CA VAL A 89 -17.84 -7.00 2.75
C VAL A 89 -17.60 -5.65 2.12
N ALA A 90 -18.24 -4.60 2.62
CA ALA A 90 -18.12 -3.24 2.09
C ALA A 90 -16.67 -2.70 2.25
N ALA A 91 -16.07 -2.87 3.43
CA ALA A 91 -14.70 -2.44 3.70
C ALA A 91 -13.68 -3.18 2.83
N ASN A 92 -13.81 -4.50 2.66
CA ASN A 92 -12.93 -5.26 1.78
C ASN A 92 -13.11 -4.89 0.29
N THR A 93 -14.34 -4.63 -0.15
CA THR A 93 -14.62 -4.23 -1.53
C THR A 93 -13.98 -2.87 -1.82
N LEU A 94 -14.18 -1.90 -0.94
CA LEU A 94 -13.57 -0.57 -1.06
C LEU A 94 -12.04 -0.66 -1.02
N ALA A 95 -11.49 -1.41 -0.06
CA ALA A 95 -10.04 -1.59 0.04
C ALA A 95 -9.44 -2.18 -1.24
N ARG A 96 -10.06 -3.22 -1.82
CA ARG A 96 -9.61 -3.82 -3.08
C ARG A 96 -9.70 -2.85 -4.25
N TRP A 97 -10.79 -2.12 -4.35
CA TRP A 97 -10.96 -1.11 -5.40
C TRP A 97 -9.90 -0.01 -5.31
N VAL A 98 -9.64 0.49 -4.11
CA VAL A 98 -8.58 1.47 -3.88
C VAL A 98 -7.21 0.90 -4.24
N ASP A 99 -6.88 -0.29 -3.74
CA ASP A 99 -5.56 -0.93 -3.94
C ASP A 99 -5.29 -1.31 -5.41
N THR A 100 -6.33 -1.47 -6.23
CA THR A 100 -6.19 -1.88 -7.63
C THR A 100 -6.50 -0.78 -8.64
N GLU A 101 -7.60 -0.05 -8.46
CA GLU A 101 -8.06 0.93 -9.45
C GLU A 101 -7.56 2.35 -9.12
N LEU A 102 -7.83 2.83 -7.91
CA LEU A 102 -7.46 4.19 -7.52
C LEU A 102 -5.94 4.34 -7.35
N PHE A 103 -5.27 3.31 -6.85
CA PHE A 103 -3.82 3.26 -6.73
C PHE A 103 -3.12 3.64 -8.04
N TRP A 104 -3.57 3.12 -9.18
CA TRP A 104 -2.94 3.44 -10.46
C TRP A 104 -3.22 4.87 -10.92
N ALA A 105 -4.37 5.44 -10.56
CA ALA A 105 -4.61 6.87 -10.77
C ALA A 105 -3.67 7.73 -9.91
N ALA A 106 -3.53 7.41 -8.62
CA ALA A 106 -2.60 8.07 -7.71
C ALA A 106 -1.14 7.96 -8.18
N VAL A 107 -0.70 6.79 -8.62
CA VAL A 107 0.64 6.56 -9.19
C VAL A 107 0.86 7.43 -10.44
N THR A 108 -0.13 7.51 -11.34
CA THR A 108 -0.03 8.37 -12.53
C THR A 108 0.12 9.85 -12.15
N LEU A 109 -0.63 10.32 -11.16
CA LEU A 109 -0.55 11.69 -10.67
C LEU A 109 0.79 11.98 -9.97
N ARG A 110 1.25 11.03 -9.15
CA ARG A 110 2.49 11.16 -8.36
C ARG A 110 3.74 11.23 -9.24
N PHE A 111 3.84 10.37 -10.25
CA PHE A 111 5.02 10.22 -11.09
C PHE A 111 4.93 10.96 -12.43
N GLN A 112 4.35 12.15 -12.42
CA GLN A 112 4.42 13.06 -13.58
C GLN A 112 5.82 13.64 -13.73
N PRO A 113 6.25 14.01 -14.97
CA PRO A 113 7.56 14.59 -15.21
C PRO A 113 7.87 15.79 -14.31
N SER A 114 6.87 16.62 -14.02
CA SER A 114 6.99 17.79 -13.12
C SER A 114 7.37 17.44 -11.68
N ASN A 115 7.04 16.22 -11.24
CA ASN A 115 7.22 15.79 -9.86
C ASN A 115 8.46 14.90 -9.65
N MET A 116 9.10 14.45 -10.74
CA MET A 116 10.20 13.48 -10.67
C MET A 116 11.38 13.97 -9.82
N GLY A 117 11.69 15.27 -9.86
CA GLY A 117 12.75 15.86 -9.04
C GLY A 117 12.51 15.82 -7.53
N SER A 118 11.27 15.60 -7.09
CA SER A 118 10.95 15.42 -5.66
C SER A 118 11.22 14.01 -5.15
N PHE A 119 11.35 13.02 -6.04
CA PHE A 119 11.51 11.61 -5.69
C PHE A 119 12.88 11.04 -6.05
N PHE A 120 13.58 11.64 -7.01
CA PHE A 120 14.84 11.12 -7.53
C PHE A 120 15.91 12.20 -7.51
N ALA A 121 17.10 11.82 -7.08
CA ALA A 121 18.24 12.74 -6.98
C ALA A 121 18.72 13.25 -8.33
N ASN A 122 18.50 12.50 -9.40
CA ASN A 122 18.93 12.83 -10.76
C ASN A 122 18.06 12.10 -11.81
N PRO A 123 18.12 12.50 -13.09
CA PRO A 123 17.37 11.86 -14.18
C PRO A 123 17.72 10.39 -14.41
N GLU A 124 18.96 9.98 -14.14
CA GLU A 124 19.42 8.60 -14.30
C GLU A 124 18.72 7.67 -13.29
N ALA A 125 18.57 8.11 -12.04
CA ALA A 125 17.81 7.37 -11.03
C ALA A 125 16.33 7.25 -11.41
N ALA A 126 15.74 8.30 -11.95
CA ALA A 126 14.37 8.29 -12.45
C ALA A 126 14.20 7.30 -13.63
N ALA A 127 15.15 7.30 -14.57
CA ALA A 127 15.14 6.39 -15.71
C ALA A 127 15.30 4.92 -15.27
N ALA A 128 16.21 4.64 -14.34
CA ALA A 128 16.40 3.31 -13.77
C ALA A 128 15.13 2.80 -13.07
N PHE A 129 14.46 3.65 -12.31
CA PHE A 129 13.18 3.33 -11.69
C PHE A 129 12.09 3.06 -12.73
N ALA A 130 11.97 3.87 -13.76
CA ALA A 130 11.00 3.67 -14.82
C ALA A 130 11.22 2.35 -15.58
N ALA A 131 12.47 2.00 -15.88
CA ALA A 131 12.86 0.74 -16.49
C ALA A 131 12.51 -0.47 -15.60
N ASP A 132 12.82 -0.40 -14.29
CA ASP A 132 12.44 -1.44 -13.32
C ASP A 132 10.93 -1.63 -13.27
N ARG A 133 10.14 -0.55 -13.30
CA ARG A 133 8.67 -0.62 -13.27
C ARG A 133 8.07 -1.12 -14.58
N ALA A 134 8.69 -0.84 -15.71
CA ALA A 134 8.29 -1.43 -16.99
C ALA A 134 8.47 -2.96 -16.97
N ASN A 135 9.61 -3.45 -16.50
CA ASN A 135 9.86 -4.89 -16.33
C ASN A 135 8.93 -5.53 -15.30
N PHE A 136 8.61 -4.82 -14.22
CA PHE A 136 7.68 -5.29 -13.19
C PHE A 136 6.26 -5.51 -13.74
N SER A 137 5.84 -4.71 -14.72
CA SER A 137 4.50 -4.77 -15.30
C SER A 137 4.38 -5.79 -16.45
N GLN A 138 5.47 -6.41 -16.88
CA GLN A 138 5.42 -7.43 -17.93
C GLN A 138 4.64 -8.66 -17.46
N GLY A 139 3.65 -9.07 -18.24
CA GLY A 139 2.79 -10.21 -17.94
C GLY A 139 1.73 -9.96 -16.84
N ALA A 140 1.64 -8.77 -16.30
CA ALA A 140 0.60 -8.40 -15.33
C ALA A 140 -0.55 -7.65 -16.02
N SER A 141 -1.79 -7.92 -15.60
CA SER A 141 -2.98 -7.17 -16.03
C SER A 141 -3.03 -5.79 -15.36
N VAL A 142 -2.00 -4.96 -15.58
CA VAL A 142 -1.94 -3.62 -15.01
C VAL A 142 -2.52 -2.63 -16.02
N ARG A 143 -3.68 -2.08 -15.71
CA ARG A 143 -4.24 -0.97 -16.48
C ARG A 143 -3.58 0.34 -16.05
N ARG A 144 -2.72 0.87 -16.88
CA ARG A 144 -2.21 2.25 -16.69
C ARG A 144 -3.33 3.22 -17.03
N VAL A 145 -3.61 4.14 -16.12
CA VAL A 145 -4.64 5.16 -16.29
C VAL A 145 -3.99 6.42 -16.88
N PRO A 146 -4.43 6.92 -18.05
CA PRO A 146 -3.93 8.19 -18.60
C PRO A 146 -4.22 9.36 -17.67
N ILE A 147 -3.39 10.41 -17.72
CA ILE A 147 -3.52 11.58 -16.84
C ILE A 147 -4.89 12.24 -16.95
N GLN A 148 -5.47 12.29 -18.16
CA GLN A 148 -6.78 12.87 -18.43
C GLN A 148 -7.92 12.12 -17.74
N GLU A 149 -7.75 10.83 -17.47
CA GLU A 149 -8.70 10.02 -16.70
C GLU A 149 -8.34 9.98 -15.20
N ALA A 150 -7.04 9.96 -14.87
CA ALA A 150 -6.56 9.83 -13.51
C ALA A 150 -6.99 11.00 -12.62
N LEU A 151 -6.82 12.23 -13.11
CA LEU A 151 -7.12 13.43 -12.32
C LEU A 151 -8.60 13.57 -11.96
N PRO A 152 -9.56 13.52 -12.92
CA PRO A 152 -10.98 13.57 -12.57
C PRO A 152 -11.43 12.44 -11.64
N ARG A 153 -10.96 11.22 -11.89
CA ARG A 153 -11.27 10.06 -11.06
C ARG A 153 -10.80 10.25 -9.61
N TYR A 154 -9.59 10.75 -9.44
CA TYR A 154 -9.02 11.01 -8.13
C TYR A 154 -9.75 12.14 -7.40
N GLN A 155 -10.12 13.22 -8.11
CA GLN A 155 -10.89 14.34 -7.55
C GLN A 155 -12.29 13.91 -7.09
N VAL A 156 -13.00 13.09 -7.87
CA VAL A 156 -14.29 12.52 -7.47
C VAL A 156 -14.16 11.69 -6.20
N PHE A 157 -13.16 10.83 -6.14
CA PHE A 157 -12.87 10.01 -4.97
C PHE A 157 -12.65 10.84 -3.70
N LEU A 158 -11.81 11.90 -3.79
CA LEU A 158 -11.58 12.78 -2.65
C LEU A 158 -12.86 13.50 -2.20
N ALA A 159 -13.64 14.01 -3.14
CA ALA A 159 -14.89 14.71 -2.84
C ALA A 159 -15.93 13.78 -2.18
N GLU A 160 -16.04 12.53 -2.65
CA GLU A 160 -16.92 11.53 -2.05
C GLU A 160 -16.48 11.14 -0.62
N PHE A 161 -15.16 11.05 -0.39
CA PHE A 161 -14.63 10.75 0.95
C PHE A 161 -14.84 11.92 1.91
N GLU A 162 -14.60 13.14 1.49
CA GLU A 162 -14.90 14.33 2.29
C GLU A 162 -16.38 14.41 2.63
N ALA A 163 -17.25 14.20 1.64
CA ALA A 163 -18.70 14.19 1.84
C ALA A 163 -19.12 13.09 2.84
N GLN A 164 -18.55 11.89 2.76
CA GLN A 164 -18.83 10.80 3.69
C GLN A 164 -18.38 11.10 5.12
N LEU A 165 -17.23 11.75 5.29
CA LEU A 165 -16.68 12.11 6.60
C LEU A 165 -17.30 13.39 7.20
N SER A 166 -18.06 14.16 6.42
CA SER A 166 -18.69 15.43 6.85
C SER A 166 -19.76 15.26 7.92
N ASP A 167 -20.28 14.05 8.14
CA ASP A 167 -21.24 13.76 9.22
C ASP A 167 -20.57 13.65 10.62
N GLY A 168 -19.25 13.85 10.70
CA GLY A 168 -18.49 13.81 11.93
C GLY A 168 -17.99 12.42 12.35
N ARG A 169 -18.21 11.39 11.53
CA ARG A 169 -17.59 10.08 11.77
C ARG A 169 -16.06 10.17 11.69
N ARG A 170 -15.38 9.33 12.46
CA ARG A 170 -13.90 9.35 12.52
C ARG A 170 -13.26 8.58 11.38
N TYR A 171 -13.93 7.55 10.86
CA TYR A 171 -13.45 6.63 9.84
C TYR A 171 -14.55 6.31 8.84
N LEU A 172 -14.20 5.77 7.68
CA LEU A 172 -15.10 5.56 6.56
C LEU A 172 -16.36 4.73 6.91
N PHE A 173 -16.24 3.81 7.86
CA PHE A 173 -17.34 2.94 8.28
C PHE A 173 -17.82 3.16 9.72
N GLY A 174 -17.44 4.27 10.36
CA GLY A 174 -17.95 4.64 11.68
C GLY A 174 -16.91 5.13 12.68
N ALA A 175 -17.00 4.64 13.93
CA ALA A 175 -16.16 5.10 15.03
C ALA A 175 -14.75 4.48 15.04
N ASP A 176 -14.63 3.28 14.47
CA ASP A 176 -13.37 2.53 14.41
C ASP A 176 -12.92 2.38 12.95
N TRP A 177 -11.58 2.30 12.77
CA TRP A 177 -10.97 2.03 11.46
C TRP A 177 -11.33 0.64 10.93
N THR A 178 -11.27 0.52 9.63
CA THR A 178 -11.34 -0.75 8.90
C THR A 178 -10.17 -0.84 7.91
N ILE A 179 -9.99 -1.97 7.25
CA ILE A 179 -9.00 -2.13 6.18
C ILE A 179 -9.15 -1.08 5.07
N ALA A 180 -10.37 -0.57 4.84
CA ALA A 180 -10.63 0.46 3.83
C ALA A 180 -9.96 1.80 4.16
N ASP A 181 -9.91 2.18 5.43
CA ASP A 181 -9.26 3.41 5.87
C ASP A 181 -7.76 3.38 5.58
N PHE A 182 -7.11 2.25 5.80
CA PHE A 182 -5.69 2.06 5.49
C PHE A 182 -5.41 2.02 3.98
N SER A 183 -6.34 1.47 3.19
CA SER A 183 -6.26 1.51 1.73
C SER A 183 -6.48 2.92 1.19
N ALA A 184 -7.43 3.68 1.74
CA ALA A 184 -7.66 5.07 1.37
C ALA A 184 -6.44 5.95 1.73
N TYR A 185 -5.93 5.81 2.96
CA TYR A 185 -4.82 6.61 3.47
C TYR A 185 -3.55 6.53 2.61
N HIS A 186 -3.18 5.37 2.11
CA HIS A 186 -1.90 5.23 1.42
C HIS A 186 -1.89 5.77 -0.02
N VAL A 187 -3.04 6.14 -0.56
CA VAL A 187 -3.16 6.74 -1.90
C VAL A 187 -3.46 8.24 -1.86
N VAL A 188 -3.80 8.79 -0.71
CA VAL A 188 -4.00 10.23 -0.46
C VAL A 188 -2.70 10.85 0.05
#